data_ffeddbb4cf1aea4e4496860019166254
#
_entry.id   ffeddbb4cf1aea4e4496860019166254
#
_cell.length_a   1.000
_cell.length_b   1.000
_cell.length_c   1.000
_cell.angle_alpha   90.00
_cell.angle_beta   90.00
_cell.angle_gamma   90.00
#
_symmetry.space_group_name_H-M   'P 1'
#
loop_
_entity.id
_entity.type
_entity.pdbx_description
1 polymer ?
#
loop_
_entity_poly.entity_id
_entity_poly.type
_entity_poly.pdbx_seq_one_letter_code
_entity_poly.pdbx_strand_id
1 'polypeptide(L)'
;SWIEQTFDKAYPKMCGLDWGELYERFHNNPYNHVEVSRKVAELYNDDRVKDTKNVFEYVLGGCKETKLLNVRVFDDITKRRVYDRQTKKAKEEGVSNCPLCAIGHEANRNKIWKLSEMDADHVKAWSKGGPTDEGNCQMLCKTHNRAKGNR
;
A
#
# COMPACT_ATOMS: atom_id res chain seq x y z
N SER A 1 20.17 -25.85 2.52
CA SER A 1 19.24 -25.55 3.63
C SER A 1 17.90 -25.00 3.11
N TRP A 2 16.92 -24.92 3.98
CA TRP A 2 15.60 -24.34 3.63
C TRP A 2 15.75 -22.90 3.10
N ILE A 3 16.60 -22.08 3.71
CA ILE A 3 16.85 -20.71 3.29
C ILE A 3 17.40 -20.66 1.86
N GLU A 4 18.40 -21.49 1.56
CA GLU A 4 19.00 -21.56 0.22
C GLU A 4 18.03 -22.08 -0.82
N GLN A 5 17.14 -22.99 -0.45
CA GLN A 5 16.10 -23.52 -1.34
C GLN A 5 14.96 -22.53 -1.60
N THR A 6 14.73 -21.61 -0.67
CA THR A 6 13.65 -20.63 -0.77
C THR A 6 14.12 -19.33 -1.44
N PHE A 7 15.34 -18.89 -1.14
CA PHE A 7 15.91 -17.65 -1.66
C PHE A 7 17.18 -17.95 -2.47
N ASP A 8 17.32 -17.32 -3.62
CA ASP A 8 18.49 -17.50 -4.49
C ASP A 8 19.62 -16.51 -4.20
N LYS A 9 19.40 -15.57 -3.29
CA LYS A 9 20.35 -14.51 -2.96
C LYS A 9 20.32 -14.22 -1.47
N ALA A 10 21.49 -14.01 -0.87
CA ALA A 10 21.61 -13.55 0.51
C ALA A 10 21.51 -12.02 0.56
N TYR A 11 20.86 -11.51 1.59
CA TYR A 11 20.71 -10.07 1.85
C TYR A 11 21.26 -9.74 3.25
N PRO A 12 21.82 -8.52 3.46
CA PRO A 12 22.34 -8.14 4.78
C PRO A 12 21.32 -8.25 5.91
N LYS A 13 20.07 -7.93 5.63
CA LYS A 13 18.99 -7.99 6.65
C LYS A 13 18.62 -9.40 7.09
N MET A 14 19.04 -10.43 6.36
CA MET A 14 18.84 -11.82 6.76
C MET A 14 19.54 -12.16 8.07
N CYS A 15 20.67 -11.54 8.37
CA CYS A 15 21.47 -11.83 9.55
C CYS A 15 20.78 -11.47 10.86
N GLY A 16 19.80 -10.58 10.85
CA GLY A 16 19.09 -10.15 12.05
C GLY A 16 17.74 -10.81 12.29
N LEU A 17 17.38 -11.81 11.48
CA LEU A 17 16.07 -12.45 11.55
C LEU A 17 16.08 -13.71 12.44
N ASP A 18 14.94 -13.97 13.06
CA ASP A 18 14.71 -15.24 13.77
C ASP A 18 14.29 -16.31 12.75
N TRP A 19 15.27 -16.93 12.11
CA TRP A 19 15.03 -17.96 11.10
C TRP A 19 14.41 -19.22 11.66
N GLY A 20 14.64 -19.52 12.96
CA GLY A 20 14.02 -20.66 13.61
C GLY A 20 12.51 -20.51 13.67
N GLU A 21 12.03 -19.37 14.09
CA GLU A 21 10.59 -19.06 14.11
C GLU A 21 9.99 -19.05 12.71
N LEU A 22 10.65 -18.41 11.75
CA LEU A 22 10.18 -18.35 10.36
C LEU A 22 10.11 -19.76 9.76
N TYR A 23 11.10 -20.60 10.04
CA TYR A 23 11.09 -21.99 9.58
C TYR A 23 9.88 -22.76 10.13
N GLU A 24 9.63 -22.67 11.43
CA GLU A 24 8.49 -23.35 12.05
C GLU A 24 7.15 -22.89 11.49
N ARG A 25 7.01 -21.60 11.23
CA ARG A 25 5.75 -21.03 10.70
C ARG A 25 5.52 -21.36 9.23
N PHE A 26 6.55 -21.39 8.41
CA PHE A 26 6.41 -21.36 6.95
C PHE A 26 7.02 -22.53 6.18
N HIS A 27 7.80 -23.41 6.81
CA HIS A 27 8.54 -24.46 6.09
C HIS A 27 7.63 -25.47 5.38
N ASN A 28 6.40 -25.65 5.82
CA ASN A 28 5.42 -26.56 5.22
C ASN A 28 4.70 -25.95 4.02
N ASN A 29 4.86 -24.66 3.75
CA ASN A 29 4.22 -24.02 2.63
C ASN A 29 5.01 -24.30 1.34
N PRO A 30 4.30 -24.62 0.23
CA PRO A 30 5.01 -24.76 -1.05
C PRO A 30 5.41 -23.36 -1.57
N TYR A 31 6.69 -23.23 -1.96
CA TYR A 31 7.19 -22.00 -2.53
C TYR A 31 7.73 -22.24 -3.93
N ASN A 32 7.40 -21.34 -4.86
CA ASN A 32 8.11 -21.23 -6.12
C ASN A 32 9.35 -20.37 -5.86
N HIS A 33 10.52 -21.01 -5.93
CA HIS A 33 11.80 -20.35 -5.68
C HIS A 33 12.01 -19.09 -6.51
N VAL A 34 11.69 -19.12 -7.80
CA VAL A 34 11.84 -17.97 -8.69
C VAL A 34 10.90 -16.83 -8.30
N GLU A 35 9.64 -17.13 -8.00
CA GLU A 35 8.65 -16.14 -7.60
C GLU A 35 9.00 -15.48 -6.26
N VAL A 36 9.44 -16.26 -5.28
CA VAL A 36 9.86 -15.76 -3.97
C VAL A 36 11.05 -14.83 -4.13
N SER A 37 12.06 -15.25 -4.86
CA SER A 37 13.27 -14.45 -5.09
C SER A 37 12.97 -13.14 -5.81
N ARG A 38 12.12 -13.19 -6.84
CA ARG A 38 11.69 -12.00 -7.58
C ARG A 38 10.98 -11.02 -6.67
N LYS A 39 10.04 -11.49 -5.85
CA LYS A 39 9.26 -10.64 -4.96
C LYS A 39 10.12 -10.02 -3.86
N VAL A 40 11.04 -10.78 -3.29
CA VAL A 40 11.99 -10.27 -2.31
C VAL A 40 12.87 -9.17 -2.92
N ALA A 41 13.43 -9.40 -4.12
CA ALA A 41 14.26 -8.40 -4.79
C ALA A 41 13.49 -7.11 -5.07
N GLU A 42 12.26 -7.23 -5.55
CA GLU A 42 11.39 -6.10 -5.83
C GLU A 42 11.12 -5.26 -4.56
N LEU A 43 10.73 -5.91 -3.47
CA LEU A 43 10.40 -5.23 -2.23
C LEU A 43 11.61 -4.69 -1.47
N TYR A 44 12.72 -5.42 -1.48
CA TYR A 44 13.96 -5.00 -0.81
C TYR A 44 14.50 -3.70 -1.40
N ASN A 45 14.30 -3.48 -2.69
CA ASN A 45 14.76 -2.30 -3.41
C ASN A 45 13.67 -1.21 -3.56
N ASP A 46 12.50 -1.41 -2.99
CA ASP A 46 11.41 -0.42 -3.03
C ASP A 46 11.63 0.63 -1.93
N ASP A 47 11.85 1.89 -2.31
CA ASP A 47 12.10 2.99 -1.38
C ASP A 47 10.94 3.25 -0.41
N ARG A 48 9.73 2.83 -0.74
CA ARG A 48 8.56 2.97 0.12
C ARG A 48 8.54 1.96 1.26
N VAL A 49 9.25 0.85 1.12
CA VAL A 49 9.33 -0.17 2.16
C VAL A 49 10.33 0.29 3.21
N LYS A 50 9.85 0.63 4.41
CA LYS A 50 10.66 1.19 5.48
C LYS A 50 11.32 0.11 6.35
N ASP A 51 10.72 -1.05 6.46
CA ASP A 51 11.20 -2.14 7.29
C ASP A 51 11.61 -3.34 6.42
N THR A 52 12.84 -3.30 5.93
CA THR A 52 13.35 -4.31 4.99
C THR A 52 13.53 -5.69 5.64
N LYS A 53 13.67 -5.78 6.95
CA LYS A 53 13.72 -7.08 7.65
C LYS A 53 12.41 -7.85 7.48
N ASN A 54 11.28 -7.15 7.53
CA ASN A 54 9.98 -7.77 7.45
C ASN A 54 9.57 -8.19 6.03
N VAL A 55 10.36 -7.83 5.02
CA VAL A 55 10.14 -8.28 3.64
C VAL A 55 10.12 -9.82 3.57
N PHE A 56 11.05 -10.47 4.25
CA PHE A 56 11.16 -11.93 4.23
C PHE A 56 9.93 -12.60 4.86
N GLU A 57 9.51 -12.12 6.03
CA GLU A 57 8.29 -12.62 6.70
C GLU A 57 7.05 -12.36 5.85
N TYR A 58 6.93 -11.18 5.27
CA TYR A 58 5.82 -10.80 4.40
C TYR A 58 5.71 -11.75 3.19
N VAL A 59 6.81 -11.99 2.49
CA VAL A 59 6.83 -12.86 1.31
C VAL A 59 6.56 -14.31 1.70
N LEU A 60 7.17 -14.80 2.76
CA LEU A 60 6.94 -16.17 3.26
C LEU A 60 5.50 -16.39 3.70
N GLY A 61 4.85 -15.37 4.21
CA GLY A 61 3.44 -15.41 4.61
C GLY A 61 2.45 -15.26 3.45
N GLY A 62 2.91 -15.26 2.20
CA GLY A 62 2.05 -15.15 1.02
C GLY A 62 1.62 -13.73 0.69
N CYS A 63 2.38 -12.73 1.09
CA CYS A 63 2.12 -11.31 0.82
C CYS A 63 0.78 -10.81 1.39
N LYS A 64 0.36 -11.32 2.55
CA LYS A 64 -0.93 -10.99 3.17
C LYS A 64 -0.86 -9.89 4.22
N GLU A 65 0.16 -9.88 5.05
CA GLU A 65 0.29 -8.93 6.16
C GLU A 65 1.06 -7.68 5.73
N THR A 66 0.37 -6.78 5.05
CA THR A 66 0.97 -5.58 4.43
C THR A 66 1.63 -4.62 5.44
N LYS A 67 1.20 -4.63 6.69
CA LYS A 67 1.82 -3.80 7.74
C LYS A 67 3.27 -4.15 8.00
N LEU A 68 3.71 -5.38 7.72
CA LEU A 68 5.09 -5.79 7.86
C LEU A 68 6.04 -4.93 7.01
N LEU A 69 5.58 -4.43 5.89
CA LEU A 69 6.37 -3.58 5.00
C LEU A 69 6.47 -2.13 5.47
N ASN A 70 5.57 -1.71 6.36
CA ASN A 70 5.47 -0.33 6.84
C ASN A 70 5.35 0.69 5.70
N VAL A 71 4.63 0.33 4.63
CA VAL A 71 4.36 1.21 3.50
C VAL A 71 3.12 2.04 3.81
N ARG A 72 3.32 3.37 3.97
CA ARG A 72 2.25 4.30 4.32
C ARG A 72 1.88 5.26 3.20
N VAL A 73 2.68 5.29 2.15
CA VAL A 73 2.53 6.25 1.05
C VAL A 73 2.12 5.52 -0.22
N PHE A 74 1.03 5.95 -0.83
CA PHE A 74 0.62 5.44 -2.14
C PHE A 74 1.57 5.93 -3.23
N ASP A 75 1.88 5.08 -4.21
CA ASP A 75 2.71 5.49 -5.33
C ASP A 75 1.94 6.37 -6.33
N ASP A 76 2.67 7.03 -7.23
CA ASP A 76 2.08 7.97 -8.18
C ASP A 76 1.16 7.29 -9.18
N ILE A 77 1.44 6.05 -9.56
CA ILE A 77 0.59 5.28 -10.48
C ILE A 77 -0.76 5.00 -9.82
N THR A 78 -0.76 4.57 -8.56
CA THR A 78 -1.99 4.32 -7.78
C THR A 78 -2.81 5.60 -7.62
N LYS A 79 -2.18 6.70 -7.26
CA LYS A 79 -2.84 8.00 -7.13
C LYS A 79 -3.51 8.42 -8.43
N ARG A 80 -2.82 8.28 -9.55
CA ARG A 80 -3.36 8.66 -10.87
C ARG A 80 -4.55 7.78 -11.25
N ARG A 81 -4.46 6.48 -11.05
CA ARG A 81 -5.56 5.56 -11.35
C ARG A 81 -6.81 5.89 -10.53
N VAL A 82 -6.64 6.11 -9.24
CA VAL A 82 -7.76 6.46 -8.35
C VAL A 82 -8.34 7.82 -8.72
N TYR A 83 -7.49 8.81 -8.99
CA TYR A 83 -7.92 10.13 -9.46
C TYR A 83 -8.74 10.04 -10.74
N ASP A 84 -8.24 9.32 -11.73
CA ASP A 84 -8.94 9.19 -13.02
C ASP A 84 -10.30 8.52 -12.85
N ARG A 85 -10.38 7.47 -12.06
CA ARG A 85 -11.62 6.75 -11.77
C ARG A 85 -12.63 7.62 -11.02
N GLN A 86 -12.19 8.30 -9.95
CA GLN A 86 -13.06 9.20 -9.19
C GLN A 86 -13.54 10.40 -10.03
N THR A 87 -12.66 10.96 -10.84
CA THR A 87 -12.96 12.12 -11.68
C THR A 87 -13.96 11.77 -12.76
N LYS A 88 -13.79 10.62 -13.42
CA LYS A 88 -14.72 10.13 -14.44
C LYS A 88 -16.13 9.96 -13.84
N LYS A 89 -16.21 9.26 -12.71
CA LYS A 89 -17.49 9.04 -12.02
C LYS A 89 -18.12 10.36 -11.57
N ALA A 90 -17.33 11.27 -11.02
CA ALA A 90 -17.80 12.57 -10.56
C ALA A 90 -18.39 13.41 -11.69
N LYS A 91 -17.74 13.43 -12.84
CA LYS A 91 -18.24 14.15 -14.03
C LYS A 91 -19.54 13.54 -14.53
N GLU A 92 -19.69 12.23 -14.50
CA GLU A 92 -20.93 11.54 -14.90
C GLU A 92 -22.08 11.87 -13.94
N GLU A 93 -21.80 12.01 -12.67
CA GLU A 93 -22.81 12.31 -11.63
C GLU A 93 -23.03 13.81 -11.38
N GLY A 94 -22.21 14.68 -11.96
CA GLY A 94 -22.29 16.12 -11.77
C GLY A 94 -21.91 16.59 -10.37
N VAL A 95 -21.00 15.88 -9.71
CA VAL A 95 -20.53 16.19 -8.35
C VAL A 95 -19.00 16.35 -8.32
N SER A 96 -18.46 16.76 -7.17
CA SER A 96 -17.01 16.86 -6.98
C SER A 96 -16.32 15.49 -7.05
N ASN A 97 -15.09 15.48 -7.57
CA ASN A 97 -14.24 14.30 -7.50
C ASN A 97 -13.59 14.08 -6.12
N CYS A 98 -13.74 15.03 -5.20
CA CYS A 98 -13.45 14.79 -3.79
C CYS A 98 -14.72 14.25 -3.12
N PRO A 99 -14.73 13.00 -2.61
CA PRO A 99 -15.93 12.40 -2.03
C PRO A 99 -16.54 13.23 -0.89
N LEU A 100 -15.71 13.90 -0.11
CA LEU A 100 -16.19 14.72 1.02
C LEU A 100 -16.76 16.07 0.57
N CYS A 101 -16.24 16.64 -0.51
CA CYS A 101 -16.86 17.81 -1.14
C CYS A 101 -18.22 17.44 -1.74
N ALA A 102 -18.29 16.28 -2.39
CA ALA A 102 -19.51 15.83 -3.09
C ALA A 102 -20.72 15.68 -2.16
N ILE A 103 -20.50 15.26 -0.91
CA ILE A 103 -21.57 15.10 0.09
C ILE A 103 -21.81 16.36 0.93
N GLY A 104 -20.98 17.39 0.76
CA GLY A 104 -21.11 18.64 1.50
C GLY A 104 -22.14 19.58 0.92
N HIS A 105 -22.46 20.64 1.66
CA HIS A 105 -23.39 21.69 1.24
C HIS A 105 -22.67 22.98 0.83
N GLU A 106 -21.35 22.92 0.69
CA GLU A 106 -20.51 24.05 0.36
C GLU A 106 -20.42 24.29 -1.16
N ALA A 107 -19.82 25.42 -1.53
CA ALA A 107 -19.65 25.81 -2.93
C ALA A 107 -18.84 24.81 -3.77
N ASN A 108 -17.98 24.00 -3.12
CA ASN A 108 -17.11 23.04 -3.79
C ASN A 108 -17.75 21.68 -4.08
N ARG A 109 -19.03 21.49 -3.75
CA ARG A 109 -19.71 20.18 -3.94
C ARG A 109 -19.72 19.67 -5.38
N ASN A 110 -19.54 20.56 -6.35
CA ASN A 110 -19.51 20.23 -7.78
C ASN A 110 -18.13 20.49 -8.40
N LYS A 111 -17.14 20.86 -7.60
CA LYS A 111 -15.81 21.21 -8.09
C LYS A 111 -15.02 19.99 -8.47
N ILE A 112 -14.43 20.03 -9.68
CA ILE A 112 -13.47 19.02 -10.13
C ILE A 112 -12.06 19.54 -9.82
N TRP A 113 -11.44 18.95 -8.83
CA TRP A 113 -10.09 19.27 -8.40
C TRP A 113 -9.06 18.66 -9.35
N LYS A 114 -7.92 19.33 -9.54
CA LYS A 114 -6.78 18.78 -10.27
C LYS A 114 -6.05 17.80 -9.38
N LEU A 115 -5.33 16.85 -9.97
CA LEU A 115 -4.53 15.87 -9.23
C LEU A 115 -3.57 16.56 -8.24
N SER A 116 -2.93 17.65 -8.66
CA SER A 116 -2.02 18.43 -7.82
C SER A 116 -2.69 19.11 -6.61
N GLU A 117 -4.00 19.24 -6.63
CA GLU A 117 -4.78 19.87 -5.55
C GLU A 117 -5.36 18.83 -4.57
N MET A 118 -5.04 17.57 -4.77
CA MET A 118 -5.56 16.46 -3.98
C MET A 118 -4.44 15.66 -3.35
N ASP A 119 -4.76 15.00 -2.24
CA ASP A 119 -3.87 14.06 -1.56
C ASP A 119 -4.52 12.69 -1.52
N ALA A 120 -3.69 11.65 -1.58
CA ALA A 120 -4.15 10.28 -1.40
C ALA A 120 -4.38 10.00 0.09
N ASP A 121 -5.50 9.36 0.39
CA ASP A 121 -5.92 9.02 1.73
C ASP A 121 -6.30 7.54 1.81
N HIS A 122 -6.06 6.93 2.97
CA HIS A 122 -6.52 5.58 3.26
C HIS A 122 -8.00 5.63 3.66
N VAL A 123 -8.87 4.94 2.92
CA VAL A 123 -10.29 4.82 3.27
C VAL A 123 -10.44 4.25 4.68
N LYS A 124 -9.80 3.11 4.93
CA LYS A 124 -9.57 2.62 6.29
C LYS A 124 -8.19 3.09 6.72
N ALA A 125 -8.11 3.82 7.81
CA ALA A 125 -6.86 4.43 8.28
C ALA A 125 -5.73 3.41 8.42
N TRP A 126 -4.53 3.79 8.01
CA TRP A 126 -3.35 2.94 8.13
C TRP A 126 -3.12 2.50 9.59
N SER A 127 -3.29 3.41 10.53
CA SER A 127 -3.15 3.14 11.97
C SER A 127 -4.15 2.10 12.49
N LYS A 128 -5.25 1.89 11.78
CA LYS A 128 -6.29 0.91 12.13
C LYS A 128 -6.21 -0.38 11.29
N GLY A 129 -5.10 -0.58 10.60
CA GLY A 129 -4.88 -1.78 9.80
C GLY A 129 -5.26 -1.65 8.34
N GLY A 130 -5.55 -0.45 7.86
CA GLY A 130 -5.86 -0.23 6.45
C GLY A 130 -4.62 -0.42 5.57
N PRO A 131 -4.71 -1.24 4.50
CA PRO A 131 -3.58 -1.46 3.60
C PRO A 131 -3.30 -0.24 2.72
N THR A 132 -2.05 -0.17 2.21
CA THR A 132 -1.66 0.86 1.24
C THR A 132 -1.74 0.26 -0.16
N ASP A 133 -2.97 0.01 -0.62
CA ASP A 133 -3.26 -0.51 -1.95
C ASP A 133 -4.36 0.31 -2.64
N GLU A 134 -4.54 0.07 -3.94
CA GLU A 134 -5.50 0.82 -4.75
C GLU A 134 -6.94 0.70 -4.21
N GLY A 135 -7.32 -0.47 -3.71
CA GLY A 135 -8.66 -0.70 -3.16
C GLY A 135 -8.96 0.08 -1.89
N ASN A 136 -7.94 0.53 -1.18
CA ASN A 136 -8.08 1.33 0.04
C ASN A 136 -7.61 2.77 -0.14
N CYS A 137 -7.44 3.22 -1.38
CA CYS A 137 -7.00 4.57 -1.71
C CYS A 137 -8.19 5.42 -2.16
N GLN A 138 -8.29 6.63 -1.63
CA GLN A 138 -9.18 7.66 -2.17
C GLN A 138 -8.41 8.97 -2.29
N MET A 139 -8.77 9.77 -3.28
CA MET A 139 -8.21 11.11 -3.43
C MET A 139 -9.15 12.12 -2.79
N LEU A 140 -8.61 12.96 -1.91
CA LEU A 140 -9.34 14.03 -1.24
C LEU A 140 -8.69 15.38 -1.57
N CYS A 141 -9.48 16.44 -1.62
CA CYS A 141 -8.90 17.78 -1.66
C CYS A 141 -8.05 17.98 -0.39
N LYS A 142 -7.02 18.83 -0.48
CA LYS A 142 -6.07 18.99 0.62
C LYS A 142 -6.72 19.42 1.93
N THR A 143 -7.73 20.26 1.86
CA THR A 143 -8.47 20.72 3.04
C THR A 143 -9.16 19.56 3.76
N HIS A 144 -9.88 18.71 3.03
CA HIS A 144 -10.58 17.57 3.63
C HIS A 144 -9.61 16.48 4.09
N ASN A 145 -8.51 16.28 3.37
CA ASN A 145 -7.50 15.32 3.79
C ASN A 145 -6.89 15.71 5.14
N ARG A 146 -6.56 16.97 5.32
CA ARG A 146 -6.03 17.49 6.60
C ARG A 146 -7.04 17.40 7.73
N ALA A 147 -8.30 17.73 7.46
CA ALA A 147 -9.38 17.66 8.46
C ALA A 147 -9.66 16.23 8.90
N LYS A 148 -9.58 15.25 7.96
CA LYS A 148 -9.79 13.84 8.26
C LYS A 148 -8.68 13.28 9.17
N GLY A 149 -7.43 13.66 8.91
CA GLY A 149 -6.28 13.10 9.65
C GLY A 149 -6.23 11.57 9.54
N ASN A 150 -6.10 10.88 10.68
CA ASN A 150 -6.00 9.41 10.77
C ASN A 150 -7.34 8.72 11.12
N ARG A 151 -8.42 9.33 10.79
CA ARG A 151 -9.76 8.77 11.10
C ARG A 151 -10.15 7.60 10.21
#